data_1247379363c5859e0825c8fc7415753f
#
_entry.id   1247379363c5859e0825c8fc7415753f
#
_cell.length_a   1.000
_cell.length_b   1.000
_cell.length_c   1.000
_cell.angle_alpha   90.00
_cell.angle_beta   90.00
_cell.angle_gamma   90.00
#
_symmetry.space_group_name_H-M   'P 1'
#
loop_
_entity.id
_entity.type
_entity.pdbx_description
1 polymer ?
#
loop_
_entity_poly.entity_id
_entity_poly.type
_entity_poly.pdbx_seq_one_letter_code
_entity_poly.pdbx_strand_id
1 'polypeptide(L)'
;IRRDNACIGIIMLSAKSLESDKIKGLAIGADDYMTKPFSISELLARIDALMRRVQRLAPEKQTDGRLVSGQFVLDQKSRMLYKNGEEIELTQVEFQIMELFFVNSGVAMVREQILQGVWGEGYFGDVKIVDVNIRRLRMKIEEEASAPKHILTVWGYGYRWNG
;
A
#
# COMPACT_ATOMS: atom_id res chain seq x y z
N ILE A 1 -11.59 -11.87 -8.10
CA ILE A 1 -11.61 -11.48 -6.68
C ILE A 1 -11.39 -9.97 -6.56
N ARG A 2 -10.27 -9.45 -7.02
CA ARG A 2 -9.94 -8.00 -6.85
C ARG A 2 -10.89 -7.08 -7.64
N ARG A 3 -11.45 -7.54 -8.77
CA ARG A 3 -12.45 -6.78 -9.54
C ARG A 3 -13.78 -6.62 -8.79
N ASP A 4 -14.10 -7.57 -7.92
CA ASP A 4 -15.38 -7.61 -7.23
C ASP A 4 -15.28 -7.05 -5.81
N ASN A 5 -14.06 -6.98 -5.26
CA ASN A 5 -13.82 -6.46 -3.91
C ASN A 5 -12.36 -5.96 -3.77
N ALA A 6 -12.19 -4.64 -3.70
CA ALA A 6 -10.89 -4.00 -3.52
C ALA A 6 -10.35 -4.14 -2.09
N CYS A 7 -11.24 -4.24 -1.09
CA CYS A 7 -10.87 -4.22 0.32
C CYS A 7 -10.42 -5.58 0.88
N ILE A 8 -10.67 -6.68 0.17
CA ILE A 8 -10.25 -8.01 0.63
C ILE A 8 -8.73 -8.16 0.61
N GLY A 9 -8.14 -8.70 1.69
CA GLY A 9 -6.72 -9.03 1.75
C GLY A 9 -6.41 -10.31 0.97
N ILE A 10 -5.38 -10.28 0.12
CA ILE A 10 -4.99 -11.40 -0.74
C ILE A 10 -3.52 -11.74 -0.52
N ILE A 11 -3.24 -12.95 0.00
CA ILE A 11 -1.90 -13.52 0.06
C ILE A 11 -1.79 -14.60 -1.03
N MET A 12 -0.86 -14.44 -1.95
CA MET A 12 -0.63 -15.43 -3.01
C MET A 12 0.39 -16.48 -2.55
N LEU A 13 -0.02 -17.75 -2.58
CA LEU A 13 0.87 -18.89 -2.27
C LEU A 13 1.27 -19.60 -3.56
N SER A 14 2.56 -19.66 -3.89
CA SER A 14 3.03 -20.23 -5.15
C SER A 14 4.32 -21.04 -5.00
N ALA A 15 4.50 -22.05 -5.87
CA ALA A 15 5.78 -22.75 -6.01
C ALA A 15 6.81 -21.95 -6.84
N LYS A 16 6.38 -20.87 -7.51
CA LYS A 16 7.25 -20.03 -8.32
C LYS A 16 8.04 -19.09 -7.41
N SER A 17 9.35 -19.22 -7.41
CA SER A 17 10.28 -18.48 -6.55
C SER A 17 10.99 -17.33 -7.26
N LEU A 18 10.92 -17.26 -8.60
CA LEU A 18 11.58 -16.21 -9.35
C LEU A 18 11.00 -14.84 -8.98
N GLU A 19 11.86 -13.86 -8.89
CA GLU A 19 11.49 -12.48 -8.57
C GLU A 19 10.44 -11.94 -9.55
N SER A 20 10.60 -12.22 -10.85
CA SER A 20 9.65 -11.83 -11.89
C SER A 20 8.24 -12.38 -11.66
N ASP A 21 8.12 -13.60 -11.11
CA ASP A 21 6.81 -14.21 -10.81
C ASP A 21 6.18 -13.59 -9.56
N LYS A 22 6.98 -13.24 -8.56
CA LYS A 22 6.53 -12.50 -7.36
C LYS A 22 5.99 -11.12 -7.75
N ILE A 23 6.74 -10.38 -8.56
CA ILE A 23 6.33 -9.06 -9.07
C ILE A 23 5.02 -9.16 -9.85
N LYS A 24 4.89 -10.16 -10.73
CA LYS A 24 3.65 -10.40 -11.49
C LYS A 24 2.47 -10.72 -10.56
N GLY A 25 2.66 -11.61 -9.57
CA GLY A 25 1.63 -11.96 -8.61
C GLY A 25 1.12 -10.75 -7.81
N LEU A 26 2.05 -9.92 -7.35
CA LEU A 26 1.71 -8.67 -6.69
C LEU A 26 1.04 -7.68 -7.64
N ALA A 27 1.54 -7.54 -8.89
CA ALA A 27 0.99 -6.59 -9.87
C ALA A 27 -0.47 -6.87 -10.27
N ILE A 28 -0.93 -8.13 -10.23
CA ILE A 28 -2.32 -8.51 -10.53
C ILE A 28 -3.28 -8.31 -9.35
N GLY A 29 -2.79 -7.83 -8.19
CA GLY A 29 -3.65 -7.43 -7.09
C GLY A 29 -3.45 -8.16 -5.76
N ALA A 30 -2.43 -9.02 -5.61
CA ALA A 30 -2.09 -9.57 -4.31
C ALA A 30 -1.49 -8.49 -3.39
N ASP A 31 -1.79 -8.59 -2.10
CA ASP A 31 -1.25 -7.71 -1.05
C ASP A 31 0.05 -8.25 -0.47
N ASP A 32 0.27 -9.57 -0.62
CA ASP A 32 1.50 -10.26 -0.24
C ASP A 32 1.71 -11.50 -1.12
N TYR A 33 2.95 -11.99 -1.16
CA TYR A 33 3.35 -13.16 -1.94
C TYR A 33 4.26 -14.06 -1.12
N MET A 34 4.00 -15.36 -1.13
CA MET A 34 4.73 -16.35 -0.35
C MET A 34 5.08 -17.56 -1.22
N THR A 35 6.34 -17.99 -1.16
CA THR A 35 6.81 -19.14 -1.95
C THR A 35 6.74 -20.44 -1.16
N LYS A 36 6.36 -21.52 -1.83
CA LYS A 36 6.45 -22.88 -1.28
C LYS A 36 7.89 -23.41 -1.41
N PRO A 37 8.42 -24.16 -0.41
CA PRO A 37 7.79 -24.50 0.88
C PRO A 37 7.82 -23.29 1.85
N PHE A 38 6.78 -23.17 2.69
CA PHE A 38 6.69 -22.17 3.74
C PHE A 38 6.34 -22.83 5.08
N SER A 39 6.67 -22.17 6.19
CA SER A 39 6.25 -22.61 7.50
C SER A 39 4.86 -22.09 7.84
N ILE A 40 4.11 -22.84 8.66
CA ILE A 40 2.81 -22.40 9.16
C ILE A 40 2.97 -21.11 9.98
N SER A 41 4.05 -21.00 10.76
CA SER A 41 4.33 -19.79 11.55
C SER A 41 4.56 -18.56 10.67
N GLU A 42 5.22 -18.70 9.53
CA GLU A 42 5.38 -17.61 8.57
C GLU A 42 4.04 -17.19 7.97
N LEU A 43 3.20 -18.17 7.57
CA LEU A 43 1.86 -17.87 7.03
C LEU A 43 1.00 -17.15 8.05
N LEU A 44 0.98 -17.62 9.30
CA LEU A 44 0.21 -16.98 10.38
C LEU A 44 0.70 -15.56 10.65
N ALA A 45 2.02 -15.33 10.70
CA ALA A 45 2.57 -13.99 10.90
C ALA A 45 2.15 -13.02 9.80
N ARG A 46 2.07 -13.47 8.54
CA ARG A 46 1.61 -12.66 7.40
C ARG A 46 0.11 -12.40 7.44
N ILE A 47 -0.69 -13.40 7.83
CA ILE A 47 -2.14 -13.24 8.06
C ILE A 47 -2.36 -12.23 9.18
N ASP A 48 -1.66 -12.36 10.31
CA ASP A 48 -1.78 -11.42 11.43
C ASP A 48 -1.38 -9.99 11.02
N ALA A 49 -0.32 -9.85 10.22
CA ALA A 49 0.07 -8.55 9.68
C ALA A 49 -1.04 -7.96 8.79
N LEU A 50 -1.67 -8.78 7.95
CA LEU A 50 -2.80 -8.38 7.11
C LEU A 50 -4.02 -8.01 7.95
N MET A 51 -4.35 -8.81 8.99
CA MET A 51 -5.49 -8.57 9.89
C MET A 51 -5.29 -7.33 10.76
N ARG A 52 -4.08 -7.08 11.28
CA ARG A 52 -3.78 -5.82 11.99
C ARG A 52 -4.03 -4.59 11.13
N ARG A 53 -3.79 -4.69 9.83
CA ARG A 53 -4.12 -3.61 8.88
C ARG A 53 -5.62 -3.36 8.81
N VAL A 54 -6.44 -4.41 8.92
CA VAL A 54 -7.91 -4.28 8.97
C VAL A 54 -8.36 -3.70 10.32
N GLN A 55 -7.68 -4.02 11.42
CA GLN A 55 -8.09 -3.66 12.79
C GLN A 55 -7.55 -2.31 13.30
N ARG A 56 -6.50 -1.71 12.66
CA ARG A 56 -6.04 -0.34 12.97
C ARG A 56 -7.07 0.75 12.64
N LEU A 57 -8.34 0.38 12.63
CA LEU A 57 -9.52 1.19 12.33
C LEU A 57 -10.15 1.82 13.57
N ALA A 58 -9.48 1.84 14.74
CA ALA A 58 -9.98 2.60 15.88
C ALA A 58 -9.34 4.00 15.88
N PRO A 59 -10.11 5.07 15.64
CA PRO A 59 -9.60 6.43 15.70
C PRO A 59 -9.44 6.86 17.15
N GLU A 60 -8.21 6.97 17.63
CA GLU A 60 -7.92 7.86 18.74
C GLU A 60 -7.45 9.20 18.17
N LYS A 61 -8.36 10.11 18.10
CA LYS A 61 -8.38 11.57 18.20
C LYS A 61 -9.37 12.17 17.20
N GLN A 62 -10.23 13.05 17.73
CA GLN A 62 -11.22 13.85 17.04
C GLN A 62 -10.58 14.82 15.99
N THR A 63 -10.28 14.27 14.84
CA THR A 63 -10.29 14.97 13.57
C THR A 63 -11.49 14.40 12.82
N ASP A 64 -12.08 15.16 11.91
CA ASP A 64 -13.25 14.73 11.12
C ASP A 64 -13.00 13.44 10.28
N GLY A 65 -11.88 12.78 10.51
CA GLY A 65 -11.45 11.54 9.84
C GLY A 65 -11.06 11.77 8.38
N ARG A 66 -10.82 13.02 8.00
CA ARG A 66 -10.39 13.41 6.65
C ARG A 66 -9.00 14.02 6.69
N LEU A 67 -8.09 13.47 5.90
CA LEU A 67 -6.79 14.04 5.62
C LEU A 67 -6.84 14.71 4.25
N VAL A 68 -6.41 15.96 4.18
CA VAL A 68 -6.43 16.76 2.95
C VAL A 68 -5.01 17.08 2.53
N SER A 69 -4.70 16.88 1.25
CA SER A 69 -3.40 17.21 0.66
C SER A 69 -3.60 17.67 -0.79
N GLY A 70 -3.50 18.97 -1.03
CA GLY A 70 -3.77 19.56 -2.34
C GLY A 70 -5.19 19.24 -2.83
N GLN A 71 -5.27 18.62 -3.99
CA GLN A 71 -6.52 18.18 -4.62
C GLN A 71 -7.08 16.85 -4.09
N PHE A 72 -6.38 16.21 -3.14
CA PHE A 72 -6.73 14.90 -2.62
C PHE A 72 -7.34 15.00 -1.22
N VAL A 73 -8.35 14.18 -0.97
CA VAL A 73 -8.98 13.98 0.33
C VAL A 73 -9.02 12.49 0.63
N LEU A 74 -8.34 12.08 1.71
CA LEU A 74 -8.38 10.72 2.21
C LEU A 74 -9.36 10.64 3.38
N ASP A 75 -10.49 9.99 3.16
CA ASP A 75 -11.49 9.76 4.20
C ASP A 75 -11.18 8.44 4.92
N GLN A 76 -10.75 8.55 6.17
CA GLN A 76 -10.35 7.41 7.00
C GLN A 76 -11.54 6.57 7.45
N LYS A 77 -12.75 7.17 7.54
CA LYS A 77 -13.97 6.46 7.99
C LYS A 77 -14.54 5.59 6.88
N SER A 78 -14.69 6.15 5.68
CA SER A 78 -15.17 5.41 4.52
C SER A 78 -14.06 4.62 3.81
N ARG A 79 -12.78 4.90 4.13
CA ARG A 79 -11.58 4.33 3.48
C ARG A 79 -11.51 4.63 1.98
N MET A 80 -11.91 5.83 1.63
CA MET A 80 -11.96 6.30 0.26
C MET A 80 -10.93 7.41 0.04
N LEU A 81 -10.36 7.42 -1.15
CA LEU A 81 -9.56 8.53 -1.65
C LEU A 81 -10.39 9.30 -2.68
N TYR A 82 -10.40 10.61 -2.58
CA TYR A 82 -11.00 11.50 -3.56
C TYR A 82 -9.93 12.37 -4.20
N LYS A 83 -10.03 12.60 -5.51
CA LYS A 83 -9.22 13.56 -6.26
C LYS A 83 -10.17 14.55 -6.94
N ASN A 84 -10.10 15.83 -6.61
CA ASN A 84 -11.05 16.85 -7.10
C ASN A 84 -12.53 16.48 -6.86
N GLY A 85 -12.83 15.73 -5.80
CA GLY A 85 -14.17 15.25 -5.48
C GLY A 85 -14.57 13.95 -6.17
N GLU A 86 -13.77 13.44 -7.11
CA GLU A 86 -13.98 12.14 -7.75
C GLU A 86 -13.36 11.01 -6.90
N GLU A 87 -14.11 9.93 -6.75
CA GLU A 87 -13.73 8.77 -5.96
C GLU A 87 -12.68 7.91 -6.66
N ILE A 88 -11.63 7.52 -5.93
CA ILE A 88 -10.60 6.58 -6.38
C ILE A 88 -10.62 5.36 -5.48
N GLU A 89 -10.98 4.22 -6.04
CA GLU A 89 -10.99 2.95 -5.32
C GLU A 89 -9.57 2.43 -5.05
N LEU A 90 -9.23 2.28 -3.78
CA LEU A 90 -7.94 1.76 -3.32
C LEU A 90 -8.07 0.37 -2.69
N THR A 91 -7.03 -0.45 -2.86
CA THR A 91 -6.89 -1.64 -2.04
C THR A 91 -6.51 -1.25 -0.61
N GLN A 92 -6.63 -2.21 0.32
CA GLN A 92 -6.25 -2.03 1.72
C GLN A 92 -4.81 -1.47 1.86
N VAL A 93 -3.87 -2.06 1.14
CA VAL A 93 -2.45 -1.68 1.17
C VAL A 93 -2.23 -0.30 0.54
N GLU A 94 -2.87 -0.03 -0.59
CA GLU A 94 -2.78 1.26 -1.27
C GLU A 94 -3.32 2.39 -0.39
N PHE A 95 -4.44 2.15 0.29
CA PHE A 95 -5.01 3.10 1.23
C PHE A 95 -4.03 3.43 2.37
N GLN A 96 -3.39 2.41 2.97
CA GLN A 96 -2.44 2.61 4.06
C GLN A 96 -1.16 3.32 3.62
N ILE A 97 -0.69 3.07 2.39
CA ILE A 97 0.43 3.82 1.83
C ILE A 97 0.04 5.29 1.66
N MET A 98 -1.17 5.57 1.16
CA MET A 98 -1.66 6.95 1.04
C MET A 98 -1.82 7.64 2.40
N GLU A 99 -2.36 6.94 3.39
CA GLU A 99 -2.47 7.45 4.76
C GLU A 99 -1.09 7.82 5.34
N LEU A 100 -0.12 6.91 5.18
CA LEU A 100 1.26 7.15 5.61
C LEU A 100 1.88 8.38 4.90
N PHE A 101 1.63 8.52 3.60
CA PHE A 101 2.12 9.64 2.81
C PHE A 101 1.46 10.97 3.21
N PHE A 102 0.16 10.98 3.48
CA PHE A 102 -0.54 12.20 3.90
C PHE A 102 -0.04 12.71 5.24
N VAL A 103 0.17 11.79 6.20
CA VAL A 103 0.73 12.14 7.53
C VAL A 103 2.17 12.65 7.41
N ASN A 104 2.93 12.17 6.42
CA ASN A 104 4.33 12.56 6.18
C ASN A 104 4.49 13.37 4.88
N SER A 105 3.53 14.25 4.57
CA SER A 105 3.55 15.04 3.34
C SER A 105 4.84 15.87 3.22
N GLY A 106 5.46 15.82 2.04
CA GLY A 106 6.72 16.50 1.75
C GLY A 106 7.99 15.79 2.27
N VAL A 107 7.85 14.78 3.13
CA VAL A 107 8.97 14.02 3.70
C VAL A 107 9.34 12.85 2.79
N ALA A 108 10.64 12.72 2.49
CA ALA A 108 11.16 11.56 1.79
C ALA A 108 11.24 10.36 2.76
N MET A 109 10.68 9.23 2.36
CA MET A 109 10.66 8.00 3.14
C MET A 109 11.44 6.90 2.42
N VAL A 110 12.31 6.19 3.15
CA VAL A 110 12.98 5.01 2.59
C VAL A 110 11.97 3.86 2.45
N ARG A 111 12.27 2.94 1.54
CA ARG A 111 11.37 1.79 1.27
C ARG A 111 11.07 0.97 2.50
N GLU A 112 12.05 0.78 3.36
CA GLU A 112 11.95 0.05 4.62
C GLU A 112 11.00 0.74 5.60
N GLN A 113 10.99 2.07 5.67
CA GLN A 113 10.04 2.82 6.51
C GLN A 113 8.61 2.66 5.99
N ILE A 114 8.40 2.70 4.68
CA ILE A 114 7.09 2.45 4.08
C ILE A 114 6.67 1.00 4.34
N LEU A 115 7.59 0.05 4.16
CA LEU A 115 7.35 -1.36 4.43
C LEU A 115 6.91 -1.58 5.88
N GLN A 116 7.68 -1.08 6.84
CA GLN A 116 7.38 -1.23 8.27
C GLN A 116 6.09 -0.50 8.67
N GLY A 117 5.87 0.69 8.15
CA GLY A 117 4.66 1.47 8.44
C GLY A 117 3.38 0.79 7.95
N VAL A 118 3.44 0.11 6.80
CA VAL A 118 2.28 -0.52 6.18
C VAL A 118 2.17 -2.01 6.50
N TRP A 119 3.27 -2.77 6.41
CA TRP A 119 3.24 -4.23 6.64
C TRP A 119 3.60 -4.62 8.07
N GLY A 120 4.12 -3.68 8.87
CA GLY A 120 4.47 -3.87 10.28
C GLY A 120 5.93 -4.26 10.50
N GLU A 121 6.39 -4.01 11.72
CA GLU A 121 7.69 -4.49 12.18
C GLU A 121 7.71 -6.02 12.16
N GLY A 122 8.81 -6.59 11.66
CA GLY A 122 8.94 -8.04 11.52
C GLY A 122 8.34 -8.64 10.25
N TYR A 123 7.95 -7.81 9.28
CA TYR A 123 7.60 -8.32 7.95
C TYR A 123 8.84 -8.87 7.24
N PHE A 124 8.82 -10.17 6.90
CA PHE A 124 9.94 -10.89 6.28
C PHE A 124 9.88 -10.96 4.75
N GLY A 125 9.00 -10.17 4.12
CA GLY A 125 8.87 -10.14 2.67
C GLY A 125 9.88 -9.22 2.00
N ASP A 126 9.91 -9.29 0.65
CA ASP A 126 10.78 -8.47 -0.17
C ASP A 126 10.32 -6.99 -0.14
N VAL A 127 11.24 -6.07 0.08
CA VAL A 127 10.99 -4.63 0.05
C VAL A 127 10.42 -4.13 -1.29
N LYS A 128 10.63 -4.88 -2.37
CA LYS A 128 10.08 -4.60 -3.71
C LYS A 128 8.55 -4.60 -3.76
N ILE A 129 7.88 -5.17 -2.75
CA ILE A 129 6.42 -5.05 -2.62
C ILE A 129 5.99 -3.58 -2.54
N VAL A 130 6.81 -2.72 -1.97
CA VAL A 130 6.59 -1.27 -1.92
C VAL A 130 6.56 -0.71 -3.34
N ASP A 131 7.58 -0.99 -4.16
CA ASP A 131 7.70 -0.47 -5.52
C ASP A 131 6.50 -0.88 -6.40
N VAL A 132 6.04 -2.13 -6.25
CA VAL A 132 4.86 -2.64 -6.97
C VAL A 132 3.60 -1.86 -6.58
N ASN A 133 3.38 -1.62 -5.29
CA ASN A 133 2.21 -0.88 -4.82
C ASN A 133 2.28 0.62 -5.19
N ILE A 134 3.47 1.23 -5.14
CA ILE A 134 3.69 2.59 -5.63
C ILE A 134 3.34 2.70 -7.12
N ARG A 135 3.77 1.74 -7.94
CA ARG A 135 3.40 1.71 -9.37
C ARG A 135 1.89 1.63 -9.55
N ARG A 136 1.20 0.79 -8.79
CA ARG A 136 -0.27 0.64 -8.84
C ARG A 136 -0.98 1.93 -8.42
N LEU A 137 -0.51 2.56 -7.34
CA LEU A 137 -1.02 3.86 -6.91
C LEU A 137 -0.86 4.92 -7.99
N ARG A 138 0.32 5.03 -8.59
CA ARG A 138 0.56 5.98 -9.69
C ARG A 138 -0.42 5.76 -10.85
N MET A 139 -0.70 4.52 -11.21
CA MET A 139 -1.68 4.20 -12.26
C MET A 139 -3.10 4.68 -11.94
N LYS A 140 -3.42 4.90 -10.66
CA LYS A 140 -4.75 5.34 -10.21
C LYS A 140 -4.84 6.86 -9.99
N ILE A 141 -3.76 7.49 -9.52
CA ILE A 141 -3.81 8.89 -9.06
C ILE A 141 -3.09 9.88 -9.97
N GLU A 142 -2.08 9.43 -10.72
CA GLU A 142 -1.32 10.28 -11.63
C GLU A 142 -2.01 10.39 -12.99
N GLU A 143 -1.83 11.51 -13.67
CA GLU A 143 -2.24 11.66 -15.07
C GLU A 143 -1.41 10.77 -15.98
N GLU A 144 -0.10 10.70 -15.69
CA GLU A 144 0.85 9.84 -16.35
C GLU A 144 1.74 9.13 -15.32
N ALA A 145 1.58 7.82 -15.15
CA ALA A 145 2.28 7.03 -14.14
C ALA A 145 3.81 6.99 -14.34
N SER A 146 4.30 7.20 -15.57
CA SER A 146 5.71 7.26 -15.94
C SER A 146 6.36 8.62 -15.63
N ALA A 147 5.54 9.69 -15.53
CA ALA A 147 5.96 11.05 -15.20
C ALA A 147 5.19 11.57 -13.97
N PRO A 148 5.37 10.94 -12.78
CA PRO A 148 4.56 11.22 -11.62
C PRO A 148 4.81 12.62 -11.05
N LYS A 149 3.72 13.29 -10.66
CA LYS A 149 3.73 14.62 -10.02
C LYS A 149 3.51 14.54 -8.51
N HIS A 150 2.81 13.51 -8.04
CA HIS A 150 2.39 13.36 -6.64
C HIS A 150 3.25 12.36 -5.87
N ILE A 151 3.44 11.14 -6.36
CA ILE A 151 4.35 10.19 -5.71
C ILE A 151 5.70 10.26 -6.41
N LEU A 152 6.61 11.07 -5.89
CA LEU A 152 7.93 11.30 -6.48
C LEU A 152 8.91 10.23 -6.06
N THR A 153 9.77 9.79 -7.00
CA THR A 153 10.94 8.95 -6.64
C THR A 153 12.07 9.84 -6.15
N VAL A 154 12.59 9.51 -4.97
CA VAL A 154 13.84 10.07 -4.46
C VAL A 154 14.93 9.05 -4.72
N TRP A 155 15.72 9.28 -5.78
CA TRP A 155 16.71 8.32 -6.27
C TRP A 155 17.71 7.89 -5.19
N GLY A 156 17.96 6.60 -5.12
CA GLY A 156 18.84 6.00 -4.11
C GLY A 156 18.24 5.98 -2.68
N TYR A 157 17.02 6.50 -2.49
CA TYR A 157 16.41 6.63 -1.16
C TYR A 157 15.04 5.93 -1.11
N GLY A 158 14.04 6.44 -1.78
CA GLY A 158 12.69 5.89 -1.72
C GLY A 158 11.67 6.78 -2.42
N TYR A 159 10.64 7.19 -1.68
CA TYR A 159 9.51 7.94 -2.22
C TYR A 159 9.13 9.13 -1.35
N ARG A 160 8.50 10.12 -1.97
CA ARG A 160 7.98 11.31 -1.30
C ARG A 160 6.61 11.67 -1.88
N TRP A 161 5.67 11.98 -1.03
CA TRP A 161 4.40 12.56 -1.41
C TRP A 161 4.53 14.06 -1.64
N ASN A 162 3.99 14.53 -2.74
CA ASN A 162 3.91 15.92 -3.14
C ASN A 162 2.44 16.21 -3.51
N GLY A 163 1.65 16.57 -2.50
CA GLY A 163 0.22 16.86 -2.64
C GLY A 163 -0.08 18.27 -2.99
#